data_e4cfdd1fff728e9442d4c0854d27bf58
#
_entry.id   e4cfdd1fff728e9442d4c0854d27bf58
#
_cell.length_a   1.000
_cell.length_b   1.000
_cell.length_c   1.000
_cell.angle_alpha   90.00
_cell.angle_beta   90.00
_cell.angle_gamma   90.00
#
_symmetry.space_group_name_H-M   'P 1'
#
loop_
_entity.id
_entity.type
_entity.pdbx_description
1 polymer ?
#
loop_
_entity_poly.entity_id
_entity_poly.type
_entity_poly.pdbx_seq_one_letter_code
_entity_poly.pdbx_strand_id
1 'polypeptide(L)'
;LEIQDSKLKILSFEFCILNLEWYFRLSTKRKHHTPQEIQKMPQNPEKIQDHVELFHQPEYQQLFENKKQFENGHTSEEVQRVADWTKTWEYREKNFAREALTVNPAKGCQPLGAMFAAVGFEGTLPFVQGSQGCVAYFRTHLTRHYKEPFAGVSSSMTEDAAVFGGLQNMIDGLANSYKLYNPKMIAVCTTCMAEVIGDDLQSFIGNAKDAGSVPQDFPVPFAHTPSFVGSHITGYDNMMKGILSTLTAGKKKGKSNGKINFIPGFDTYVENNREVKRIASLMGIDYTLLSDNSDYVDSPCDGEYNMYPGGTKLEDAADSINGKATIALQAYSTAKTREYIAKEWGQDVCVSRPWGIKGTDEFLMKLSEVTGKAIPEELEIERGRAVDAMTDSHAWLHGKRFAIYGDPDLV
;
A
#
# COMPACT_ATOMS: atom_id res chain seq x y z
N LEU A 1 36.77 -21.33 6.62
CA LEU A 1 35.45 -20.69 6.28
C LEU A 1 34.28 -21.64 6.51
N GLU A 2 34.49 -22.95 6.71
CA GLU A 2 33.41 -23.94 6.96
C GLU A 2 32.99 -24.09 8.44
N ILE A 3 33.72 -23.53 9.37
CA ILE A 3 33.49 -23.72 10.82
C ILE A 3 32.54 -22.65 11.41
N GLN A 4 32.36 -21.54 10.72
CA GLN A 4 31.42 -20.49 11.18
C GLN A 4 29.95 -20.76 10.85
N ASP A 5 29.67 -21.52 9.80
CA ASP A 5 28.28 -21.78 9.33
C ASP A 5 27.53 -22.80 10.22
N SER A 6 28.28 -23.69 10.91
CA SER A 6 27.71 -24.71 11.82
C SER A 6 27.22 -24.11 13.14
N LYS A 7 27.94 -23.08 13.68
CA LYS A 7 27.54 -22.42 14.94
C LYS A 7 26.30 -21.53 14.77
N LEU A 8 26.15 -20.89 13.62
CA LEU A 8 24.92 -20.10 13.35
C LEU A 8 23.68 -20.98 13.21
N LYS A 9 23.79 -22.15 12.61
CA LYS A 9 22.66 -23.10 12.48
C LYS A 9 22.27 -23.72 13.83
N ILE A 10 23.22 -23.95 14.71
CA ILE A 10 22.94 -24.47 16.06
C ILE A 10 22.25 -23.41 16.92
N LEU A 11 22.70 -22.15 16.86
CA LEU A 11 22.05 -21.04 17.58
C LEU A 11 20.62 -20.75 17.11
N SER A 12 20.33 -20.88 15.82
CA SER A 12 18.97 -20.72 15.30
C SER A 12 18.05 -21.87 15.69
N PHE A 13 18.60 -23.07 15.84
CA PHE A 13 17.82 -24.24 16.26
C PHE A 13 17.53 -24.23 17.77
N GLU A 14 18.47 -23.81 18.60
CA GLU A 14 18.28 -23.65 20.04
C GLU A 14 17.29 -22.51 20.36
N PHE A 15 17.30 -21.41 19.58
CA PHE A 15 16.33 -20.31 19.75
C PHE A 15 14.90 -20.73 19.37
N CYS A 16 14.75 -21.64 18.40
CA CYS A 16 13.45 -22.21 18.03
C CYS A 16 12.92 -23.18 19.10
N ILE A 17 13.80 -23.99 19.71
CA ILE A 17 13.42 -24.93 20.76
C ILE A 17 13.06 -24.19 22.06
N LEU A 18 13.81 -23.16 22.44
CA LEU A 18 13.50 -22.32 23.61
C LEU A 18 12.14 -21.59 23.47
N ASN A 19 11.79 -21.13 22.26
CA ASN A 19 10.46 -20.54 22.01
C ASN A 19 9.33 -21.58 22.06
N LEU A 20 9.57 -22.81 21.61
CA LEU A 20 8.61 -23.91 21.72
C LEU A 20 8.42 -24.36 23.17
N GLU A 21 9.47 -24.47 23.99
CA GLU A 21 9.35 -24.78 25.41
C GLU A 21 8.64 -23.66 26.19
N TRP A 22 8.85 -22.39 25.82
CA TRP A 22 8.17 -21.26 26.44
C TRP A 22 6.67 -21.25 26.07
N TYR A 23 6.34 -21.58 24.85
CA TYR A 23 4.95 -21.71 24.38
C TYR A 23 4.24 -22.89 25.06
N PHE A 24 4.93 -24.03 25.23
CA PHE A 24 4.39 -25.18 25.97
C PHE A 24 4.22 -24.88 27.46
N ARG A 25 5.14 -24.15 28.10
CA ARG A 25 5.01 -23.73 29.51
C ARG A 25 3.88 -22.74 29.74
N LEU A 26 3.52 -21.91 28.76
CA LEU A 26 2.35 -21.02 28.85
C LEU A 26 1.05 -21.79 28.62
N SER A 27 1.05 -22.79 27.75
CA SER A 27 -0.16 -23.61 27.48
C SER A 27 -0.49 -24.55 28.66
N THR A 28 0.53 -25.01 29.40
CA THR A 28 0.33 -25.87 30.57
C THR A 28 -0.07 -25.10 31.85
N LYS A 29 0.03 -23.76 31.85
CA LYS A 29 -0.46 -22.94 32.96
C LYS A 29 -1.92 -22.48 32.81
N ARG A 30 -2.61 -22.80 31.73
CA ARG A 30 -4.06 -22.71 31.70
C ARG A 30 -4.60 -23.82 32.62
N LYS A 31 -5.11 -23.44 33.77
CA LYS A 31 -5.89 -24.34 34.62
C LYS A 31 -7.02 -24.85 33.73
N HIS A 32 -6.93 -26.10 33.27
CA HIS A 32 -8.05 -26.81 32.76
C HIS A 32 -8.96 -27.06 33.96
N HIS A 33 -10.04 -26.31 34.07
CA HIS A 33 -11.09 -26.64 35.03
C HIS A 33 -11.63 -28.04 34.66
N THR A 34 -11.64 -28.92 35.65
CA THR A 34 -12.24 -30.24 35.45
C THR A 34 -13.74 -30.08 35.22
N PRO A 35 -14.39 -30.99 34.53
CA PRO A 35 -15.86 -30.96 34.35
C PRO A 35 -16.64 -30.73 35.64
N GLN A 36 -16.10 -31.14 36.78
CA GLN A 36 -16.68 -30.95 38.10
C GLN A 36 -16.49 -29.56 38.69
N GLU A 37 -15.45 -28.80 38.27
CA GLU A 37 -15.24 -27.40 38.65
C GLU A 37 -16.08 -26.45 37.81
N ILE A 38 -16.37 -26.79 36.55
CA ILE A 38 -17.29 -26.07 35.70
C ILE A 38 -18.72 -26.15 36.21
N GLN A 39 -19.13 -27.28 36.83
CA GLN A 39 -20.43 -27.44 37.44
C GLN A 39 -20.62 -26.64 38.75
N LYS A 40 -19.55 -26.09 39.34
CA LYS A 40 -19.60 -25.32 40.60
C LYS A 40 -19.60 -23.81 40.42
N MET A 41 -19.51 -23.28 39.21
CA MET A 41 -19.74 -21.87 39.00
C MET A 41 -21.22 -21.55 39.21
N PRO A 42 -21.56 -20.52 40.01
CA PRO A 42 -22.95 -20.11 40.18
C PRO A 42 -23.46 -19.58 38.84
N GLN A 43 -24.12 -20.46 38.11
CA GLN A 43 -24.84 -20.05 36.90
C GLN A 43 -26.13 -19.39 37.37
N ASN A 44 -26.33 -18.14 37.03
CA ASN A 44 -27.65 -17.53 37.12
C ASN A 44 -28.45 -18.08 35.92
N PRO A 45 -29.33 -19.07 36.08
CA PRO A 45 -29.98 -19.75 34.97
C PRO A 45 -30.91 -18.86 34.16
N GLU A 46 -31.21 -17.66 34.64
CA GLU A 46 -32.04 -16.69 33.94
C GLU A 46 -31.25 -15.79 32.97
N LYS A 47 -29.92 -15.81 33.00
CA LYS A 47 -29.09 -14.89 32.18
C LYS A 47 -28.09 -15.54 31.23
N ILE A 48 -27.77 -16.80 31.38
CA ILE A 48 -26.79 -17.50 30.53
C ILE A 48 -27.47 -18.72 29.91
N GLN A 49 -27.87 -18.60 28.65
CA GLN A 49 -28.32 -19.72 27.84
C GLN A 49 -27.13 -20.33 27.11
N ASP A 50 -27.01 -21.65 27.14
CA ASP A 50 -26.09 -22.36 26.27
C ASP A 50 -26.48 -22.07 24.83
N HIS A 51 -25.46 -21.82 23.96
CA HIS A 51 -25.68 -21.54 22.54
C HIS A 51 -26.44 -22.68 21.84
N VAL A 52 -26.34 -23.93 22.29
CA VAL A 52 -27.11 -25.07 21.77
C VAL A 52 -28.59 -24.92 22.11
N GLU A 53 -28.94 -24.56 23.35
CA GLU A 53 -30.31 -24.31 23.78
C GLU A 53 -30.89 -23.07 23.10
N LEU A 54 -30.06 -22.02 22.91
CA LEU A 54 -30.44 -20.81 22.19
C LEU A 54 -30.88 -21.12 20.76
N PHE A 55 -30.12 -21.94 20.03
CA PHE A 55 -30.45 -22.33 18.67
C PHE A 55 -31.67 -23.25 18.54
N HIS A 56 -32.11 -23.90 19.62
CA HIS A 56 -33.33 -24.70 19.63
C HIS A 56 -34.60 -23.89 19.97
N GLN A 57 -34.48 -22.61 20.32
CA GLN A 57 -35.63 -21.76 20.56
C GLN A 57 -36.45 -21.50 19.28
N PRO A 58 -37.79 -21.42 19.37
CA PRO A 58 -38.66 -21.24 18.19
C PRO A 58 -38.31 -20.03 17.33
N GLU A 59 -37.87 -18.95 17.94
CA GLU A 59 -37.48 -17.72 17.24
C GLU A 59 -36.23 -17.91 16.36
N TYR A 60 -35.24 -18.65 16.86
CA TYR A 60 -34.05 -19.01 16.11
C TYR A 60 -34.33 -20.07 15.04
N GLN A 61 -35.24 -21.01 15.32
CA GLN A 61 -35.67 -22.00 14.32
C GLN A 61 -36.38 -21.31 13.15
N GLN A 62 -37.21 -20.34 13.43
CA GLN A 62 -37.89 -19.55 12.38
C GLN A 62 -36.88 -18.71 11.57
N LEU A 63 -35.88 -18.11 12.23
CA LEU A 63 -34.79 -17.42 11.56
C LEU A 63 -33.97 -18.36 10.67
N PHE A 64 -33.73 -19.59 11.13
CA PHE A 64 -33.02 -20.63 10.38
C PHE A 64 -33.79 -21.09 9.16
N GLU A 65 -35.11 -21.28 9.27
CA GLU A 65 -35.99 -21.64 8.15
C GLU A 65 -36.08 -20.49 7.13
N ASN A 66 -36.16 -19.25 7.60
CA ASN A 66 -36.09 -18.08 6.73
C ASN A 66 -34.73 -17.99 5.98
N LYS A 67 -33.63 -18.25 6.67
CA LYS A 67 -32.31 -18.30 6.04
C LYS A 67 -32.19 -19.41 5.00
N LYS A 68 -32.75 -20.58 5.25
CA LYS A 68 -32.77 -21.68 4.28
C LYS A 68 -33.42 -21.29 2.96
N GLN A 69 -34.42 -20.39 2.98
CA GLN A 69 -35.04 -19.90 1.74
C GLN A 69 -34.07 -19.08 0.87
N PHE A 70 -33.07 -18.44 1.48
CA PHE A 70 -32.09 -17.61 0.79
C PHE A 70 -30.72 -18.28 0.62
N GLU A 71 -30.40 -19.24 1.49
CA GLU A 71 -29.09 -19.91 1.56
C GLU A 71 -29.15 -21.39 1.13
N ASN A 72 -30.31 -21.89 0.69
CA ASN A 72 -30.42 -23.26 0.15
C ASN A 72 -29.52 -23.41 -1.07
N GLY A 73 -28.82 -24.51 -1.15
CA GLY A 73 -28.02 -24.85 -2.30
C GLY A 73 -28.86 -24.77 -3.57
N HIS A 74 -28.40 -23.97 -4.53
CA HIS A 74 -29.03 -23.88 -5.83
C HIS A 74 -28.94 -25.22 -6.56
N THR A 75 -29.90 -25.50 -7.43
CA THR A 75 -29.84 -26.69 -8.29
C THR A 75 -28.62 -26.62 -9.19
N SER A 76 -28.10 -27.78 -9.61
CA SER A 76 -26.96 -27.81 -10.55
C SER A 76 -27.24 -27.03 -11.85
N GLU A 77 -28.48 -27.00 -12.29
CA GLU A 77 -28.94 -26.28 -13.48
C GLU A 77 -28.88 -24.75 -13.27
N GLU A 78 -29.30 -24.26 -12.08
CA GLU A 78 -29.17 -22.85 -11.73
C GLU A 78 -27.73 -22.41 -11.61
N VAL A 79 -26.89 -23.20 -10.96
CA VAL A 79 -25.45 -22.96 -10.84
C VAL A 79 -24.82 -22.88 -12.22
N GLN A 80 -25.14 -23.83 -13.12
CA GLN A 80 -24.61 -23.83 -14.47
C GLN A 80 -25.08 -22.61 -15.26
N ARG A 81 -26.36 -22.26 -15.17
CA ARG A 81 -26.91 -21.07 -15.82
C ARG A 81 -26.21 -19.78 -15.36
N VAL A 82 -25.99 -19.62 -14.05
CA VAL A 82 -25.29 -18.46 -13.51
C VAL A 82 -23.82 -18.45 -13.95
N ALA A 83 -23.15 -19.63 -13.90
CA ALA A 83 -21.78 -19.78 -14.37
C ALA A 83 -21.62 -19.41 -15.86
N ASP A 84 -22.56 -19.79 -16.69
CA ASP A 84 -22.54 -19.43 -18.12
C ASP A 84 -22.84 -17.93 -18.33
N TRP A 85 -23.77 -17.35 -17.56
CA TRP A 85 -24.02 -15.92 -17.60
C TRP A 85 -22.79 -15.09 -17.17
N THR A 86 -22.00 -15.53 -16.16
CA THR A 86 -20.77 -14.82 -15.75
C THR A 86 -19.70 -14.74 -16.85
N LYS A 87 -19.80 -15.57 -17.88
CA LYS A 87 -18.91 -15.52 -19.05
C LYS A 87 -19.36 -14.51 -20.12
N THR A 88 -20.57 -13.98 -20.01
CA THR A 88 -21.15 -13.07 -21.00
C THR A 88 -20.63 -11.64 -20.82
N TRP A 89 -20.72 -10.86 -21.91
CA TRP A 89 -20.40 -9.44 -21.89
C TRP A 89 -21.37 -8.63 -21.01
N GLU A 90 -22.64 -9.01 -21.01
CA GLU A 90 -23.68 -8.41 -20.15
C GLU A 90 -23.32 -8.47 -18.66
N TYR A 91 -22.80 -9.61 -18.17
CA TYR A 91 -22.32 -9.73 -16.81
C TYR A 91 -21.17 -8.75 -16.54
N ARG A 92 -20.23 -8.64 -17.47
CA ARG A 92 -19.10 -7.72 -17.34
C ARG A 92 -19.56 -6.27 -17.26
N GLU A 93 -20.43 -5.82 -18.14
CA GLU A 93 -20.97 -4.46 -18.11
C GLU A 93 -21.67 -4.15 -16.79
N LYS A 94 -22.53 -5.05 -16.30
CA LYS A 94 -23.19 -4.89 -14.99
C LYS A 94 -22.21 -4.81 -13.81
N ASN A 95 -21.05 -5.45 -13.92
CA ASN A 95 -20.06 -5.46 -12.84
C ASN A 95 -19.01 -4.35 -12.97
N PHE A 96 -18.73 -3.85 -14.15
CA PHE A 96 -17.87 -2.68 -14.33
C PHE A 96 -18.48 -1.40 -13.76
N ALA A 97 -19.80 -1.30 -13.75
CA ALA A 97 -20.51 -0.15 -13.18
C ALA A 97 -20.56 -0.10 -11.65
N ARG A 98 -20.03 -1.10 -10.96
CA ARG A 98 -20.02 -1.15 -9.50
C ARG A 98 -18.72 -0.59 -8.92
N GLU A 99 -18.60 0.73 -8.90
CA GLU A 99 -17.45 1.42 -8.30
C GLU A 99 -17.27 1.11 -6.81
N ALA A 100 -18.33 0.70 -6.12
CA ALA A 100 -18.33 0.47 -4.67
C ALA A 100 -17.97 -0.95 -4.23
N LEU A 101 -17.61 -1.88 -5.13
CA LEU A 101 -17.32 -3.25 -4.75
C LEU A 101 -15.87 -3.63 -5.06
N THR A 102 -15.20 -4.15 -4.04
CA THR A 102 -13.91 -4.82 -4.24
C THR A 102 -14.14 -6.18 -4.89
N VAL A 103 -13.81 -6.29 -6.17
CA VAL A 103 -14.05 -7.52 -6.98
C VAL A 103 -13.05 -8.63 -6.64
N ASN A 104 -11.90 -8.29 -6.05
CA ASN A 104 -10.87 -9.27 -5.68
C ASN A 104 -10.47 -9.10 -4.21
N PRO A 105 -10.95 -9.97 -3.32
CA PRO A 105 -10.61 -9.90 -1.89
C PRO A 105 -9.14 -10.24 -1.58
N ALA A 106 -8.40 -10.81 -2.54
CA ALA A 106 -6.97 -11.09 -2.38
C ALA A 106 -6.07 -9.86 -2.63
N LYS A 107 -6.63 -8.75 -3.10
CA LYS A 107 -5.88 -7.49 -3.26
C LYS A 107 -5.61 -6.84 -1.92
N GLY A 108 -4.47 -6.13 -1.82
CA GLY A 108 -4.23 -5.17 -0.76
C GLY A 108 -5.27 -4.04 -0.81
N CYS A 109 -5.69 -3.56 0.34
CA CYS A 109 -6.62 -2.42 0.42
C CYS A 109 -5.91 -1.07 0.25
N GLN A 110 -6.69 -0.01 0.05
CA GLN A 110 -6.16 1.31 -0.27
C GLN A 110 -5.13 1.84 0.74
N PRO A 111 -5.32 1.75 2.09
CA PRO A 111 -4.34 2.29 3.04
C PRO A 111 -2.95 1.66 2.90
N LEU A 112 -2.83 0.39 2.48
CA LEU A 112 -1.52 -0.22 2.21
C LEU A 112 -0.75 0.53 1.12
N GLY A 113 -1.42 0.85 0.02
CA GLY A 113 -0.81 1.62 -1.06
C GLY A 113 -0.49 3.05 -0.67
N ALA A 114 -1.36 3.68 0.13
CA ALA A 114 -1.13 5.03 0.65
C ALA A 114 0.13 5.08 1.55
N MET A 115 0.31 4.12 2.44
CA MET A 115 1.51 4.02 3.28
C MET A 115 2.76 3.81 2.42
N PHE A 116 2.68 2.96 1.39
CA PHE A 116 3.80 2.70 0.49
C PHE A 116 4.20 3.95 -0.32
N ALA A 117 3.23 4.74 -0.78
CA ALA A 117 3.50 6.02 -1.43
C ALA A 117 4.17 7.01 -0.47
N ALA A 118 3.73 7.05 0.78
CA ALA A 118 4.20 8.01 1.77
C ALA A 118 5.67 7.80 2.15
N VAL A 119 6.10 6.56 2.35
CA VAL A 119 7.49 6.27 2.78
C VAL A 119 8.54 6.57 1.70
N GLY A 120 8.12 6.78 0.47
CA GLY A 120 9.02 7.22 -0.60
C GLY A 120 9.40 8.71 -0.55
N PHE A 121 8.92 9.45 0.47
CA PHE A 121 9.29 10.85 0.71
C PHE A 121 10.12 10.97 1.98
N GLU A 122 11.11 11.84 1.94
CA GLU A 122 12.09 12.06 3.00
C GLU A 122 11.43 12.32 4.36
N GLY A 123 11.84 11.56 5.38
CA GLY A 123 11.39 11.77 6.76
C GLY A 123 9.88 11.65 6.98
N THR A 124 9.19 10.93 6.11
CA THR A 124 7.72 10.83 6.17
C THR A 124 7.27 9.68 7.03
N LEU A 125 6.38 9.98 7.99
CA LEU A 125 5.72 8.99 8.82
C LEU A 125 4.29 8.75 8.31
N PRO A 126 3.97 7.54 7.83
CA PRO A 126 2.58 7.17 7.54
C PRO A 126 1.75 7.10 8.82
N PHE A 127 0.64 7.81 8.84
CA PHE A 127 -0.32 7.84 9.93
C PHE A 127 -1.68 7.34 9.44
N VAL A 128 -2.22 6.33 10.09
CA VAL A 128 -3.48 5.70 9.68
C VAL A 128 -4.58 6.06 10.70
N GLN A 129 -5.52 6.88 10.27
CA GLN A 129 -6.72 7.20 11.03
C GLN A 129 -7.66 6.00 11.03
N GLY A 130 -7.80 5.35 12.18
CA GLY A 130 -8.67 4.20 12.35
C GLY A 130 -8.10 3.09 13.20
N SER A 131 -8.40 1.84 12.85
CA SER A 131 -8.07 0.66 13.63
C SER A 131 -6.56 0.36 13.62
N GLN A 132 -6.01 0.12 14.80
CA GLN A 132 -4.62 -0.29 15.00
C GLN A 132 -4.28 -1.62 14.34
N GLY A 133 -5.23 -2.54 14.24
CA GLY A 133 -5.05 -3.83 13.59
C GLY A 133 -4.69 -3.70 12.11
N CYS A 134 -5.26 -2.72 11.41
CA CYS A 134 -4.94 -2.44 10.01
C CYS A 134 -3.46 -2.09 9.84
N VAL A 135 -2.93 -1.18 10.66
CA VAL A 135 -1.52 -0.78 10.61
C VAL A 135 -0.59 -1.94 10.93
N ALA A 136 -0.91 -2.74 11.94
CA ALA A 136 -0.15 -3.94 12.28
C ALA A 136 -0.05 -4.90 11.09
N TYR A 137 -1.14 -5.09 10.35
CA TYR A 137 -1.16 -5.90 9.13
C TYR A 137 -0.32 -5.31 8.01
N PHE A 138 -0.45 -4.02 7.72
CA PHE A 138 0.31 -3.37 6.65
C PHE A 138 1.81 -3.41 6.92
N ARG A 139 2.22 -3.10 8.14
CA ARG A 139 3.62 -3.22 8.57
C ARG A 139 4.12 -4.65 8.42
N THR A 140 3.35 -5.64 8.87
CA THR A 140 3.72 -7.05 8.75
C THR A 140 3.89 -7.48 7.30
N HIS A 141 2.99 -7.08 6.41
CA HIS A 141 3.10 -7.42 4.99
C HIS A 141 4.34 -6.83 4.35
N LEU A 142 4.58 -5.55 4.53
CA LEU A 142 5.70 -4.84 3.92
C LEU A 142 7.03 -5.31 4.51
N THR A 143 7.13 -5.45 5.84
CA THR A 143 8.33 -6.00 6.50
C THR A 143 8.65 -7.43 6.05
N ARG A 144 7.62 -8.28 5.88
CA ARG A 144 7.84 -9.65 5.38
C ARG A 144 8.33 -9.69 3.94
N HIS A 145 7.85 -8.78 3.10
CA HIS A 145 8.25 -8.70 1.71
C HIS A 145 9.70 -8.21 1.58
N TYR A 146 10.01 -7.08 2.19
CA TYR A 146 11.30 -6.41 2.03
C TYR A 146 12.38 -6.88 3.02
N LYS A 147 11.99 -7.52 4.13
CA LYS A 147 12.88 -7.87 5.26
C LYS A 147 13.43 -6.65 6.02
N GLU A 148 12.86 -5.47 5.78
CA GLU A 148 13.19 -4.22 6.44
C GLU A 148 12.08 -3.78 7.43
N PRO A 149 12.42 -3.08 8.51
CA PRO A 149 11.42 -2.48 9.38
C PRO A 149 10.60 -1.43 8.62
N PHE A 150 9.28 -1.58 8.63
CA PHE A 150 8.39 -0.62 7.97
C PHE A 150 7.69 0.26 9.01
N ALA A 151 7.91 1.58 8.94
CA ALA A 151 7.28 2.54 9.84
C ALA A 151 5.81 2.75 9.51
N GLY A 152 5.02 2.99 10.54
CA GLY A 152 3.61 3.36 10.43
C GLY A 152 2.96 3.39 11.80
N VAL A 153 2.11 4.38 12.02
CA VAL A 153 1.39 4.60 13.28
C VAL A 153 -0.12 4.65 13.04
N SER A 154 -0.89 4.41 14.09
CA SER A 154 -2.34 4.45 14.08
C SER A 154 -2.85 5.44 15.10
N SER A 155 -3.99 6.07 14.82
CA SER A 155 -4.77 6.83 15.81
C SER A 155 -5.43 5.90 16.85
N SER A 156 -5.35 4.59 16.67
CA SER A 156 -5.86 3.57 17.61
C SER A 156 -7.32 3.78 18.02
N MET A 157 -8.18 4.02 17.04
CA MET A 157 -9.61 4.20 17.30
C MET A 157 -10.22 2.94 17.92
N THR A 158 -10.95 3.14 19.00
CA THR A 158 -11.71 2.13 19.75
C THR A 158 -13.21 2.30 19.54
N GLU A 159 -14.02 1.55 20.27
CA GLU A 159 -15.48 1.59 20.19
C GLU A 159 -16.04 2.99 20.47
N ASP A 160 -15.45 3.73 21.39
CA ASP A 160 -15.87 5.10 21.72
C ASP A 160 -15.70 6.02 20.52
N ALA A 161 -14.56 5.93 19.84
CA ALA A 161 -14.31 6.70 18.62
C ALA A 161 -15.24 6.28 17.47
N ALA A 162 -15.65 5.02 17.42
CA ALA A 162 -16.63 4.54 16.45
C ALA A 162 -18.01 5.20 16.63
N VAL A 163 -18.35 5.63 17.84
CA VAL A 163 -19.62 6.28 18.16
C VAL A 163 -19.52 7.81 18.11
N PHE A 164 -18.44 8.39 18.64
CA PHE A 164 -18.28 9.83 18.83
C PHE A 164 -17.40 10.52 17.80
N GLY A 165 -16.77 9.74 16.87
CA GLY A 165 -15.81 10.22 15.89
C GLY A 165 -14.37 10.23 16.38
N GLY A 166 -13.42 10.20 15.45
CA GLY A 166 -11.99 10.05 15.72
C GLY A 166 -11.20 11.34 15.90
N LEU A 167 -11.86 12.49 16.14
CA LEU A 167 -11.18 13.79 16.25
C LEU A 167 -10.11 13.82 17.33
N GLN A 168 -10.44 13.39 18.57
CA GLN A 168 -9.48 13.40 19.67
C GLN A 168 -8.32 12.45 19.41
N ASN A 169 -8.59 11.29 18.81
CA ASN A 169 -7.56 10.34 18.40
C ASN A 169 -6.59 10.95 17.36
N MET A 170 -7.09 11.80 16.46
CA MET A 170 -6.25 12.52 15.50
C MET A 170 -5.37 13.56 16.20
N ILE A 171 -5.94 14.39 17.10
CA ILE A 171 -5.22 15.44 17.86
C ILE A 171 -4.08 14.81 18.66
N ASP A 172 -4.38 13.82 19.48
CA ASP A 172 -3.39 13.14 20.33
C ASP A 172 -2.40 12.33 19.51
N GLY A 173 -2.89 11.66 18.48
CA GLY A 173 -2.08 10.83 17.59
C GLY A 173 -1.04 11.66 16.83
N LEU A 174 -1.41 12.79 16.26
CA LEU A 174 -0.47 13.69 15.57
C LEU A 174 0.54 14.29 16.54
N ALA A 175 0.09 14.74 17.74
CA ALA A 175 0.97 15.28 18.76
C ALA A 175 2.03 14.26 19.21
N ASN A 176 1.60 13.04 19.50
CA ASN A 176 2.49 11.95 19.90
C ASN A 176 3.45 11.56 18.77
N SER A 177 2.93 11.44 17.55
CA SER A 177 3.73 11.07 16.37
C SER A 177 4.82 12.09 16.09
N TYR A 178 4.48 13.37 16.15
CA TYR A 178 5.44 14.45 15.93
C TYR A 178 6.56 14.46 16.98
N LYS A 179 6.20 14.32 18.28
CA LYS A 179 7.16 14.35 19.39
C LYS A 179 8.05 13.11 19.48
N LEU A 180 7.48 11.93 19.23
CA LEU A 180 8.21 10.66 19.44
C LEU A 180 9.10 10.29 18.26
N TYR A 181 8.66 10.57 17.04
CA TYR A 181 9.33 10.08 15.83
C TYR A 181 10.02 11.17 15.03
N ASN A 182 9.85 12.43 15.41
CA ASN A 182 10.48 13.60 14.76
C ASN A 182 10.46 13.55 13.22
N PRO A 183 9.29 13.32 12.58
CA PRO A 183 9.20 13.25 11.13
C PRO A 183 9.32 14.64 10.50
N LYS A 184 9.67 14.69 9.19
CA LYS A 184 9.58 15.90 8.37
C LYS A 184 8.18 16.12 7.80
N MET A 185 7.38 15.05 7.68
CA MET A 185 6.02 15.06 7.19
C MET A 185 5.25 13.90 7.82
N ILE A 186 3.96 14.10 8.11
CA ILE A 186 3.06 13.02 8.54
C ILE A 186 1.97 12.87 7.48
N ALA A 187 1.97 11.72 6.79
CA ALA A 187 1.00 11.43 5.73
C ALA A 187 -0.18 10.63 6.30
N VAL A 188 -1.36 11.22 6.31
CA VAL A 188 -2.57 10.66 6.92
C VAL A 188 -3.39 9.91 5.89
N CYS A 189 -3.75 8.66 6.18
CA CYS A 189 -4.73 7.89 5.42
C CYS A 189 -5.78 7.27 6.35
N THR A 190 -6.90 6.82 5.81
CA THR A 190 -8.03 6.28 6.57
C THR A 190 -8.12 4.77 6.49
N THR A 191 -8.71 4.15 7.52
CA THR A 191 -9.23 2.78 7.43
C THR A 191 -10.71 2.79 7.07
N CYS A 192 -11.29 1.62 6.77
CA CYS A 192 -12.72 1.48 6.53
C CYS A 192 -13.57 1.97 7.72
N MET A 193 -13.08 1.84 8.96
CA MET A 193 -13.79 2.35 10.15
C MET A 193 -13.96 3.87 10.08
N ALA A 194 -12.90 4.62 9.89
CA ALA A 194 -12.94 6.08 9.79
C ALA A 194 -13.81 6.56 8.61
N GLU A 195 -13.76 5.86 7.47
CA GLU A 195 -14.56 6.18 6.30
C GLU A 195 -16.07 5.91 6.51
N VAL A 196 -16.42 4.82 7.19
CA VAL A 196 -17.83 4.48 7.48
C VAL A 196 -18.43 5.44 8.50
N ILE A 197 -17.65 5.88 9.48
CA ILE A 197 -18.06 6.88 10.46
C ILE A 197 -18.20 8.26 9.81
N GLY A 198 -17.44 8.53 8.74
CA GLY A 198 -17.43 9.80 8.06
C GLY A 198 -16.51 10.85 8.68
N ASP A 199 -15.35 10.42 9.20
CA ASP A 199 -14.34 11.33 9.75
C ASP A 199 -13.86 12.33 8.67
N ASP A 200 -13.97 13.63 8.95
CA ASP A 200 -13.49 14.70 8.09
C ASP A 200 -12.01 15.00 8.37
N LEU A 201 -11.12 14.37 7.58
CA LEU A 201 -9.68 14.51 7.75
C LEU A 201 -9.20 15.95 7.64
N GLN A 202 -9.76 16.73 6.72
CA GLN A 202 -9.33 18.12 6.53
C GLN A 202 -9.63 18.95 7.77
N SER A 203 -10.84 18.84 8.30
CA SER A 203 -11.26 19.50 9.52
C SER A 203 -10.45 19.01 10.71
N PHE A 204 -10.23 17.70 10.84
CA PHE A 204 -9.51 17.10 11.96
C PHE A 204 -8.04 17.53 12.00
N ILE A 205 -7.36 17.56 10.86
CA ILE A 205 -5.99 18.07 10.76
C ILE A 205 -5.91 19.55 11.07
N GLY A 206 -6.89 20.36 10.62
CA GLY A 206 -7.00 21.77 10.98
C GLY A 206 -7.12 21.94 12.49
N ASN A 207 -8.06 21.24 13.13
CA ASN A 207 -8.25 21.29 14.59
C ASN A 207 -7.00 20.83 15.36
N ALA A 208 -6.29 19.80 14.85
CA ALA A 208 -5.05 19.33 15.48
C ALA A 208 -3.93 20.38 15.40
N LYS A 209 -3.82 21.11 14.30
CA LYS A 209 -2.89 22.23 14.15
C LYS A 209 -3.26 23.39 15.09
N ASP A 210 -4.52 23.74 15.16
CA ASP A 210 -5.03 24.80 16.05
C ASP A 210 -4.84 24.43 17.54
N ALA A 211 -4.95 23.15 17.87
CA ALA A 211 -4.63 22.64 19.20
C ALA A 211 -3.12 22.58 19.51
N GLY A 212 -2.25 22.88 18.52
CA GLY A 212 -0.80 22.85 18.68
C GLY A 212 -0.20 21.43 18.68
N SER A 213 -0.90 20.44 18.15
CA SER A 213 -0.38 19.07 18.01
C SER A 213 0.85 19.00 17.12
N VAL A 214 0.86 19.82 16.06
CA VAL A 214 1.98 20.02 15.15
C VAL A 214 2.05 21.52 14.77
N PRO A 215 3.20 22.05 14.33
CA PRO A 215 3.29 23.44 13.85
C PRO A 215 2.31 23.73 12.70
N GLN A 216 1.86 24.96 12.58
CA GLN A 216 0.88 25.36 11.55
C GLN A 216 1.39 25.11 10.11
N ASP A 217 2.66 25.32 9.87
CA ASP A 217 3.35 25.12 8.60
C ASP A 217 3.83 23.68 8.36
N PHE A 218 3.70 22.81 9.37
CA PHE A 218 4.13 21.42 9.26
C PHE A 218 3.27 20.66 8.23
N PRO A 219 3.89 19.95 7.25
CA PRO A 219 3.14 19.28 6.20
C PRO A 219 2.43 18.03 6.72
N VAL A 220 1.11 18.03 6.61
CA VAL A 220 0.23 16.89 6.94
C VAL A 220 -0.66 16.60 5.74
N PRO A 221 -0.13 16.01 4.65
CA PRO A 221 -0.95 15.55 3.54
C PRO A 221 -1.91 14.44 3.98
N PHE A 222 -3.05 14.33 3.31
CA PHE A 222 -4.00 13.28 3.61
C PHE A 222 -4.64 12.69 2.35
N ALA A 223 -5.14 11.48 2.50
CA ALA A 223 -5.93 10.79 1.49
C ALA A 223 -7.04 9.95 2.14
N HIS A 224 -8.24 10.05 1.59
CA HIS A 224 -9.30 9.10 1.89
C HIS A 224 -9.00 7.77 1.20
N THR A 225 -8.99 6.69 1.98
CA THR A 225 -8.58 5.36 1.51
C THR A 225 -9.55 4.27 1.97
N PRO A 226 -10.83 4.34 1.56
CA PRO A 226 -11.82 3.34 1.92
C PRO A 226 -11.41 1.96 1.39
N SER A 227 -11.31 0.97 2.28
CA SER A 227 -10.85 -0.38 1.89
C SER A 227 -11.89 -1.21 1.16
N PHE A 228 -13.15 -0.79 1.18
CA PHE A 228 -14.25 -1.45 0.47
C PHE A 228 -14.40 -1.00 -1.00
N VAL A 229 -13.56 -0.06 -1.46
CA VAL A 229 -13.53 0.45 -2.84
C VAL A 229 -12.09 0.41 -3.34
N GLY A 230 -11.88 0.03 -4.60
CA GLY A 230 -10.57 0.03 -5.22
C GLY A 230 -9.59 -0.96 -4.59
N SER A 231 -8.30 -0.62 -4.62
CA SER A 231 -7.21 -1.47 -4.11
C SER A 231 -6.03 -0.62 -3.63
N HIS A 232 -4.93 -1.28 -3.23
CA HIS A 232 -3.67 -0.62 -2.92
C HIS A 232 -3.17 0.33 -4.03
N ILE A 233 -3.44 0.02 -5.29
CA ILE A 233 -3.13 0.88 -6.45
C ILE A 233 -3.85 2.22 -6.34
N THR A 234 -5.16 2.19 -6.05
CA THR A 234 -5.96 3.40 -5.86
C THR A 234 -5.49 4.21 -4.66
N GLY A 235 -5.14 3.51 -3.57
CA GLY A 235 -4.63 4.16 -2.36
C GLY A 235 -3.28 4.83 -2.57
N TYR A 236 -2.39 4.22 -3.33
CA TYR A 236 -1.13 4.82 -3.74
C TYR A 236 -1.36 6.13 -4.49
N ASP A 237 -2.21 6.11 -5.52
CA ASP A 237 -2.53 7.28 -6.33
C ASP A 237 -3.19 8.40 -5.52
N ASN A 238 -4.14 8.05 -4.64
CA ASN A 238 -4.80 9.03 -3.77
C ASN A 238 -3.77 9.72 -2.84
N MET A 239 -2.85 8.98 -2.25
CA MET A 239 -1.83 9.53 -1.37
C MET A 239 -0.79 10.35 -2.13
N MET A 240 -0.34 9.90 -3.29
CA MET A 240 0.55 10.68 -4.16
C MET A 240 -0.05 12.04 -4.49
N LYS A 241 -1.31 12.05 -4.93
CA LYS A 241 -2.04 13.31 -5.17
C LYS A 241 -2.13 14.16 -3.88
N GLY A 242 -2.45 13.55 -2.73
CA GLY A 242 -2.53 14.22 -1.44
C GLY A 242 -1.21 14.90 -1.04
N ILE A 243 -0.09 14.19 -1.19
CA ILE A 243 1.24 14.72 -0.88
C ILE A 243 1.60 15.86 -1.82
N LEU A 244 1.49 15.65 -3.13
CA LEU A 244 1.85 16.68 -4.09
C LEU A 244 0.96 17.92 -3.97
N SER A 245 -0.34 17.76 -3.76
CA SER A 245 -1.23 18.89 -3.54
C SER A 245 -0.89 19.69 -2.28
N THR A 246 -0.49 19.02 -1.20
CA THR A 246 -0.09 19.67 0.04
C THR A 246 1.24 20.43 -0.12
N LEU A 247 2.24 19.80 -0.72
CA LEU A 247 3.58 20.41 -0.87
C LEU A 247 3.61 21.55 -1.91
N THR A 248 2.66 21.56 -2.84
CA THR A 248 2.54 22.62 -3.85
C THR A 248 1.40 23.59 -3.59
N ALA A 249 0.72 23.48 -2.44
CA ALA A 249 -0.38 24.37 -2.07
C ALA A 249 0.03 25.86 -2.15
N GLY A 250 -0.75 26.66 -2.86
CA GLY A 250 -0.49 28.08 -3.04
C GLY A 250 0.70 28.44 -3.95
N LYS A 251 1.46 27.45 -4.43
CA LYS A 251 2.55 27.69 -5.40
C LYS A 251 1.99 27.82 -6.81
N LYS A 252 2.63 28.68 -7.60
CA LYS A 252 2.38 28.81 -9.03
C LYS A 252 3.59 28.30 -9.79
N LYS A 253 3.37 27.70 -10.94
CA LYS A 253 4.46 27.31 -11.86
C LYS A 253 5.34 28.51 -12.16
N GLY A 254 6.61 28.38 -11.85
CA GLY A 254 7.62 29.38 -12.10
C GLY A 254 8.45 29.06 -13.35
N LYS A 255 9.72 29.49 -13.34
CA LYS A 255 10.71 29.11 -14.37
C LYS A 255 10.99 27.61 -14.24
N SER A 256 11.05 26.91 -15.38
CA SER A 256 11.41 25.49 -15.39
C SER A 256 12.79 25.26 -14.74
N ASN A 257 12.85 24.28 -13.87
CA ASN A 257 14.09 23.82 -13.25
C ASN A 257 14.90 22.84 -14.13
N GLY A 258 14.35 22.47 -15.30
CA GLY A 258 14.97 21.57 -16.27
C GLY A 258 14.86 20.09 -15.94
N LYS A 259 14.42 19.74 -14.74
CA LYS A 259 14.28 18.35 -14.29
C LYS A 259 13.09 17.65 -14.95
N ILE A 260 13.20 16.32 -15.08
CA ILE A 260 12.10 15.43 -15.41
C ILE A 260 11.58 14.82 -14.11
N ASN A 261 10.27 14.89 -13.90
CA ASN A 261 9.64 14.18 -12.79
C ASN A 261 9.30 12.76 -13.22
N PHE A 262 9.73 11.78 -12.45
CA PHE A 262 9.29 10.38 -12.61
C PHE A 262 8.33 10.02 -11.49
N ILE A 263 7.25 9.32 -11.81
CA ILE A 263 6.33 8.72 -10.84
C ILE A 263 6.35 7.21 -11.03
N PRO A 264 6.95 6.44 -10.10
CA PRO A 264 7.08 4.99 -10.23
C PRO A 264 5.75 4.26 -10.33
N GLY A 265 4.74 4.73 -9.61
CA GLY A 265 3.54 3.98 -9.35
C GLY A 265 3.73 2.99 -8.20
N PHE A 266 2.77 2.09 -8.01
CA PHE A 266 2.88 1.04 -7.02
C PHE A 266 3.80 -0.08 -7.56
N ASP A 267 5.10 0.14 -7.43
CA ASP A 267 6.12 -0.83 -7.83
C ASP A 267 6.86 -1.35 -6.60
N THR A 268 6.76 -2.64 -6.37
CA THR A 268 7.38 -3.31 -5.22
C THR A 268 8.80 -3.81 -5.51
N TYR A 269 9.30 -3.61 -6.72
CA TYR A 269 10.66 -4.01 -7.12
C TYR A 269 11.59 -2.79 -7.13
N VAL A 270 12.32 -2.60 -6.05
CA VAL A 270 13.18 -1.41 -5.85
C VAL A 270 14.23 -1.20 -6.93
N GLU A 271 14.72 -2.28 -7.54
CA GLU A 271 15.68 -2.20 -8.63
C GLU A 271 15.11 -1.50 -9.88
N ASN A 272 13.80 -1.53 -10.09
CA ASN A 272 13.17 -0.76 -11.16
C ASN A 272 13.37 0.75 -10.96
N ASN A 273 13.27 1.24 -9.73
CA ASN A 273 13.52 2.64 -9.41
C ASN A 273 15.01 2.99 -9.59
N ARG A 274 15.90 2.09 -9.17
CA ARG A 274 17.35 2.27 -9.37
C ARG A 274 17.72 2.27 -10.83
N GLU A 275 17.11 1.40 -11.63
CA GLU A 275 17.34 1.37 -13.08
C GLU A 275 16.88 2.65 -13.78
N VAL A 276 15.72 3.19 -13.43
CA VAL A 276 15.28 4.49 -13.98
C VAL A 276 16.24 5.61 -13.61
N LYS A 277 16.75 5.63 -12.36
CA LYS A 277 17.79 6.59 -11.94
C LYS A 277 19.09 6.41 -12.71
N ARG A 278 19.51 5.16 -12.96
CA ARG A 278 20.70 4.84 -13.75
C ARG A 278 20.57 5.32 -15.20
N ILE A 279 19.45 5.00 -15.84
CA ILE A 279 19.16 5.44 -17.21
C ILE A 279 19.19 6.97 -17.32
N ALA A 280 18.50 7.67 -16.42
CA ALA A 280 18.50 9.13 -16.41
C ALA A 280 19.90 9.70 -16.23
N SER A 281 20.69 9.11 -15.34
CA SER A 281 22.09 9.54 -15.11
C SER A 281 22.98 9.29 -16.31
N LEU A 282 22.87 8.14 -16.99
CA LEU A 282 23.61 7.84 -18.21
C LEU A 282 23.28 8.81 -19.36
N MET A 283 22.00 9.20 -19.46
CA MET A 283 21.56 10.20 -20.44
C MET A 283 21.91 11.64 -20.04
N GLY A 284 22.47 11.86 -18.84
CA GLY A 284 22.76 13.21 -18.31
C GLY A 284 21.50 14.03 -18.08
N ILE A 285 20.43 13.40 -17.62
CA ILE A 285 19.12 14.01 -17.34
C ILE A 285 19.03 14.27 -15.83
N ASP A 286 18.77 15.51 -15.46
CA ASP A 286 18.40 15.88 -14.11
C ASP A 286 16.93 15.47 -13.85
N TYR A 287 16.68 14.85 -12.72
CA TYR A 287 15.36 14.29 -12.43
C TYR A 287 14.94 14.47 -10.97
N THR A 288 13.65 14.31 -10.73
CA THR A 288 13.05 14.10 -9.41
C THR A 288 12.21 12.82 -9.48
N LEU A 289 12.58 11.80 -8.71
CA LEU A 289 11.77 10.59 -8.58
C LEU A 289 10.75 10.80 -7.45
N LEU A 290 9.50 10.95 -7.79
CA LEU A 290 8.41 11.21 -6.84
C LEU A 290 7.95 9.92 -6.21
N SER A 291 8.15 9.79 -4.88
CA SER A 291 8.05 8.58 -4.09
C SER A 291 9.19 7.59 -4.37
N ASP A 292 10.42 8.02 -4.07
CA ASP A 292 11.60 7.14 -4.13
C ASP A 292 11.72 6.30 -2.85
N ASN A 293 11.21 5.09 -2.89
CA ASN A 293 11.26 4.17 -1.76
C ASN A 293 12.47 3.21 -1.81
N SER A 294 13.37 3.34 -2.79
CA SER A 294 14.43 2.37 -3.04
C SER A 294 15.39 2.18 -1.87
N ASP A 295 15.71 3.26 -1.16
CA ASP A 295 16.58 3.18 0.03
C ASP A 295 15.79 2.88 1.30
N TYR A 296 14.49 3.22 1.33
CA TYR A 296 13.64 2.95 2.49
C TYR A 296 13.39 1.45 2.70
N VAL A 297 13.19 0.71 1.63
CA VAL A 297 12.85 -0.72 1.69
C VAL A 297 14.05 -1.65 1.38
N ASP A 298 15.23 -1.08 1.18
CA ASP A 298 16.48 -1.82 0.93
C ASP A 298 17.67 -0.95 1.34
N SER A 299 17.80 -0.71 2.66
CA SER A 299 18.89 0.09 3.22
C SER A 299 20.15 -0.73 3.42
N PRO A 300 21.34 -0.14 3.23
CA PRO A 300 22.59 -0.80 3.60
C PRO A 300 22.67 -1.02 5.12
N CYS A 301 23.16 -2.18 5.54
CA CYS A 301 23.41 -2.47 6.94
C CYS A 301 24.73 -1.83 7.38
N ASP A 302 24.67 -0.68 8.03
CA ASP A 302 25.82 0.06 8.57
C ASP A 302 25.99 -0.08 10.10
N GLY A 303 25.10 -0.84 10.74
CA GLY A 303 25.09 -1.07 12.19
C GLY A 303 24.27 -0.05 12.98
N GLU A 304 23.69 0.97 12.33
CA GLU A 304 22.80 1.94 12.94
C GLU A 304 21.39 1.82 12.37
N TYR A 305 20.37 2.05 13.21
CA TYR A 305 18.99 2.07 12.77
C TYR A 305 18.59 3.49 12.37
N ASN A 306 18.24 3.67 11.08
CA ASN A 306 17.61 4.89 10.60
C ASN A 306 16.14 4.61 10.29
N MET A 307 15.23 5.33 10.95
CA MET A 307 13.79 5.17 10.72
C MET A 307 13.33 5.71 9.36
N TYR A 308 14.08 6.64 8.78
CA TYR A 308 13.72 7.34 7.54
C TYR A 308 14.88 7.36 6.54
N PRO A 309 15.33 6.21 6.05
CA PRO A 309 16.41 6.19 5.07
C PRO A 309 15.92 6.66 3.69
N GLY A 310 16.70 7.48 3.02
CA GLY A 310 16.43 7.93 1.65
C GLY A 310 15.17 8.77 1.48
N GLY A 311 14.48 8.53 0.40
CA GLY A 311 13.25 9.22 0.02
C GLY A 311 13.45 10.50 -0.82
N THR A 312 12.42 10.85 -1.58
CA THR A 312 12.38 12.12 -2.33
C THR A 312 12.42 13.29 -1.37
N LYS A 313 13.37 14.20 -1.52
CA LYS A 313 13.45 15.41 -0.70
C LYS A 313 12.15 16.22 -0.82
N LEU A 314 11.62 16.68 0.31
CA LEU A 314 10.36 17.44 0.31
C LEU A 314 10.47 18.73 -0.50
N GLU A 315 11.66 19.35 -0.53
CA GLU A 315 11.94 20.54 -1.34
C GLU A 315 11.87 20.22 -2.83
N ASP A 316 12.48 19.11 -3.27
CA ASP A 316 12.45 18.67 -4.67
C ASP A 316 11.01 18.27 -5.09
N ALA A 317 10.27 17.61 -4.21
CA ALA A 317 8.87 17.29 -4.46
C ALA A 317 8.01 18.56 -4.56
N ALA A 318 8.27 19.56 -3.74
CA ALA A 318 7.59 20.84 -3.80
C ALA A 318 7.99 21.69 -5.02
N ASP A 319 9.21 21.51 -5.55
CA ASP A 319 9.69 22.18 -6.77
C ASP A 319 9.34 21.41 -8.06
N SER A 320 8.79 20.20 -7.93
CA SER A 320 8.39 19.39 -9.09
C SER A 320 7.33 20.06 -9.99
N ILE A 321 6.56 21.03 -9.44
CA ILE A 321 5.68 21.91 -10.22
C ILE A 321 6.42 22.68 -11.32
N ASN A 322 7.71 22.94 -11.14
CA ASN A 322 8.59 23.63 -12.08
C ASN A 322 9.33 22.66 -13.02
N GLY A 323 9.11 21.36 -12.89
CA GLY A 323 9.69 20.36 -13.78
C GLY A 323 9.34 20.59 -15.24
N LYS A 324 10.22 20.14 -16.14
CA LYS A 324 10.04 20.26 -17.59
C LYS A 324 8.87 19.42 -18.08
N ALA A 325 8.78 18.18 -17.59
CA ALA A 325 7.69 17.24 -17.86
C ALA A 325 7.59 16.21 -16.73
N THR A 326 6.48 15.48 -16.68
CA THR A 326 6.28 14.36 -15.79
C THR A 326 6.05 13.07 -16.57
N ILE A 327 6.81 12.03 -16.25
CA ILE A 327 6.69 10.69 -16.85
C ILE A 327 6.25 9.73 -15.76
N ALA A 328 5.06 9.18 -15.89
CA ALA A 328 4.56 8.13 -15.03
C ALA A 328 4.95 6.76 -15.59
N LEU A 329 5.48 5.88 -14.74
CA LEU A 329 5.90 4.54 -15.17
C LEU A 329 4.72 3.54 -15.16
N GLN A 330 3.63 3.89 -14.51
CA GLN A 330 2.43 3.07 -14.41
C GLN A 330 1.17 3.90 -14.72
N ALA A 331 0.20 3.30 -15.39
CA ALA A 331 -0.97 4.02 -15.88
C ALA A 331 -2.09 4.10 -14.82
N TYR A 332 -2.35 3.00 -14.13
CA TYR A 332 -3.50 2.89 -13.21
C TYR A 332 -3.18 3.45 -11.83
N SER A 333 -1.99 3.18 -11.31
CA SER A 333 -1.56 3.64 -9.99
C SER A 333 -1.17 5.12 -9.91
N THR A 334 -1.30 5.86 -11.03
CA THR A 334 -0.96 7.28 -11.12
C THR A 334 -2.04 8.12 -11.83
N ALA A 335 -3.21 7.56 -12.09
CA ALA A 335 -4.22 8.18 -12.95
C ALA A 335 -4.69 9.55 -12.43
N LYS A 336 -5.09 9.63 -11.16
CA LYS A 336 -5.55 10.87 -10.52
C LYS A 336 -4.41 11.87 -10.28
N THR A 337 -3.24 11.37 -9.96
CA THR A 337 -2.03 12.19 -9.78
C THR A 337 -1.63 12.84 -11.10
N ARG A 338 -1.65 12.10 -12.20
CA ARG A 338 -1.39 12.64 -13.54
C ARG A 338 -2.41 13.70 -13.97
N GLU A 339 -3.70 13.43 -13.71
CA GLU A 339 -4.76 14.41 -13.98
C GLU A 339 -4.54 15.68 -13.16
N TYR A 340 -4.20 15.57 -11.88
CA TYR A 340 -3.88 16.68 -11.01
C TYR A 340 -2.71 17.51 -11.56
N ILE A 341 -1.60 16.86 -11.92
CA ILE A 341 -0.41 17.51 -12.45
C ILE A 341 -0.71 18.24 -13.77
N ALA A 342 -1.41 17.58 -14.69
CA ALA A 342 -1.77 18.20 -15.96
C ALA A 342 -2.66 19.44 -15.78
N LYS A 343 -3.66 19.33 -14.88
CA LYS A 343 -4.63 20.39 -14.65
C LYS A 343 -4.08 21.56 -13.83
N GLU A 344 -3.47 21.26 -12.68
CA GLU A 344 -3.08 22.27 -11.70
C GLU A 344 -1.67 22.86 -11.97
N TRP A 345 -0.75 22.04 -12.48
CA TRP A 345 0.60 22.51 -12.81
C TRP A 345 0.76 22.88 -14.28
N GLY A 346 -0.18 22.48 -15.15
CA GLY A 346 -0.07 22.70 -16.59
C GLY A 346 1.21 22.08 -17.17
N GLN A 347 1.62 20.91 -16.67
CA GLN A 347 2.76 20.17 -17.20
C GLN A 347 2.33 19.14 -18.24
N ASP A 348 3.23 18.85 -19.18
CA ASP A 348 3.10 17.69 -20.04
C ASP A 348 3.31 16.43 -19.22
N VAL A 349 2.31 15.54 -19.24
CA VAL A 349 2.32 14.27 -18.52
C VAL A 349 2.11 13.13 -19.50
N CYS A 350 3.01 12.16 -19.46
CA CYS A 350 2.87 10.93 -20.26
C CYS A 350 3.08 9.68 -19.39
N VAL A 351 2.63 8.54 -19.93
CA VAL A 351 2.92 7.22 -19.36
C VAL A 351 3.92 6.53 -20.26
N SER A 352 5.04 6.10 -19.71
CA SER A 352 6.05 5.35 -20.45
C SER A 352 6.76 4.40 -19.51
N ARG A 353 6.74 3.13 -19.84
CA ARG A 353 7.27 2.05 -18.99
C ARG A 353 8.54 1.46 -19.61
N PRO A 354 9.68 1.43 -18.90
CA PRO A 354 10.89 0.78 -19.37
C PRO A 354 10.85 -0.75 -19.13
N TRP A 355 9.84 -1.43 -19.67
CA TRP A 355 9.61 -2.86 -19.48
C TRP A 355 9.79 -3.64 -20.77
N GLY A 356 10.68 -4.64 -20.74
CA GLY A 356 11.07 -5.37 -21.90
C GLY A 356 11.71 -4.46 -22.96
N ILE A 357 12.10 -5.02 -24.10
CA ILE A 357 12.80 -4.26 -25.14
C ILE A 357 11.94 -3.13 -25.67
N LYS A 358 10.70 -3.45 -26.07
CA LYS A 358 9.81 -2.44 -26.69
C LYS A 358 9.50 -1.28 -25.73
N GLY A 359 9.12 -1.57 -24.49
CA GLY A 359 8.80 -0.52 -23.51
C GLY A 359 10.02 0.33 -23.15
N THR A 360 11.20 -0.30 -23.07
CA THR A 360 12.46 0.43 -22.84
C THR A 360 12.83 1.30 -24.03
N ASP A 361 12.69 0.81 -25.26
CA ASP A 361 12.91 1.62 -26.47
C ASP A 361 11.98 2.85 -26.48
N GLU A 362 10.68 2.67 -26.23
CA GLU A 362 9.70 3.76 -26.17
C GLU A 362 10.03 4.76 -25.05
N PHE A 363 10.48 4.28 -23.91
CA PHE A 363 10.89 5.13 -22.77
C PHE A 363 12.12 5.96 -23.10
N LEU A 364 13.16 5.37 -23.65
CA LEU A 364 14.40 6.07 -24.05
C LEU A 364 14.13 7.10 -25.15
N MET A 365 13.34 6.74 -26.14
CA MET A 365 12.93 7.67 -27.20
C MET A 365 12.14 8.85 -26.63
N LYS A 366 11.23 8.59 -25.68
CA LYS A 366 10.46 9.65 -25.02
C LYS A 366 11.35 10.57 -24.19
N LEU A 367 12.31 10.03 -23.46
CA LEU A 367 13.30 10.83 -22.74
C LEU A 367 14.12 11.69 -23.69
N SER A 368 14.58 11.14 -24.79
CA SER A 368 15.33 11.87 -25.84
C SER A 368 14.49 13.00 -26.45
N GLU A 369 13.23 12.71 -26.81
CA GLU A 369 12.29 13.73 -27.33
C GLU A 369 12.08 14.90 -26.35
N VAL A 370 11.77 14.58 -25.09
CA VAL A 370 11.47 15.60 -24.10
C VAL A 370 12.71 16.41 -23.69
N THR A 371 13.87 15.77 -23.58
CA THR A 371 15.08 16.41 -23.06
C THR A 371 16.00 16.97 -24.12
N GLY A 372 15.95 16.43 -25.34
CA GLY A 372 16.89 16.69 -26.41
C GLY A 372 18.24 15.96 -26.23
N LYS A 373 18.33 15.03 -25.27
CA LYS A 373 19.55 14.25 -25.00
C LYS A 373 19.61 13.04 -25.92
N ALA A 374 20.82 12.70 -26.39
CA ALA A 374 21.04 11.48 -27.17
C ALA A 374 20.96 10.23 -26.27
N ILE A 375 20.55 9.11 -26.83
CA ILE A 375 20.63 7.82 -26.17
C ILE A 375 22.09 7.37 -26.18
N PRO A 376 22.70 7.03 -25.04
CA PRO A 376 24.09 6.58 -24.97
C PRO A 376 24.30 5.21 -25.61
N GLU A 377 25.44 5.01 -26.24
CA GLU A 377 25.86 3.74 -26.86
C GLU A 377 25.81 2.56 -25.87
N GLU A 378 26.09 2.81 -24.58
CA GLU A 378 26.01 1.81 -23.52
C GLU A 378 24.62 1.15 -23.45
N LEU A 379 23.55 1.95 -23.51
CA LEU A 379 22.18 1.45 -23.50
C LEU A 379 21.83 0.70 -24.78
N GLU A 380 22.40 1.08 -25.93
CA GLU A 380 22.23 0.35 -27.19
C GLU A 380 22.93 -1.03 -27.13
N ILE A 381 24.12 -1.09 -26.53
CA ILE A 381 24.84 -2.34 -26.31
C ILE A 381 24.06 -3.26 -25.35
N GLU A 382 23.53 -2.73 -24.27
CA GLU A 382 22.69 -3.49 -23.33
C GLU A 382 21.42 -4.03 -24.01
N ARG A 383 20.78 -3.21 -24.83
CA ARG A 383 19.65 -3.63 -25.67
C ARG A 383 20.04 -4.80 -26.60
N GLY A 384 21.20 -4.71 -27.24
CA GLY A 384 21.72 -5.76 -28.10
C GLY A 384 21.89 -7.09 -27.35
N ARG A 385 22.46 -7.05 -26.12
CA ARG A 385 22.61 -8.23 -25.26
C ARG A 385 21.26 -8.82 -24.85
N ALA A 386 20.27 -7.98 -24.57
CA ALA A 386 18.92 -8.43 -24.23
C ALA A 386 18.25 -9.14 -25.43
N VAL A 387 18.41 -8.62 -26.65
CA VAL A 387 17.92 -9.25 -27.90
C VAL A 387 18.60 -10.60 -28.12
N ASP A 388 19.91 -10.68 -27.92
CA ASP A 388 20.69 -11.92 -28.06
C ASP A 388 20.19 -12.99 -27.07
N ALA A 389 20.05 -12.65 -25.79
CA ALA A 389 19.52 -13.55 -24.77
C ALA A 389 18.08 -14.03 -25.06
N MET A 390 17.24 -13.15 -25.65
CA MET A 390 15.89 -13.53 -26.07
C MET A 390 15.94 -14.52 -27.26
N THR A 391 16.85 -14.31 -28.18
CA THR A 391 17.06 -15.20 -29.33
C THR A 391 17.50 -16.60 -28.88
N ASP A 392 18.44 -16.65 -27.95
CA ASP A 392 18.92 -17.91 -27.37
C ASP A 392 17.83 -18.66 -26.59
N SER A 393 16.96 -17.92 -25.92
CA SER A 393 15.87 -18.49 -25.12
C SER A 393 14.64 -18.89 -25.96
N HIS A 394 14.51 -18.38 -27.17
CA HIS A 394 13.32 -18.56 -28.02
C HIS A 394 12.92 -20.02 -28.22
N ALA A 395 13.88 -20.88 -28.51
CA ALA A 395 13.64 -22.31 -28.74
C ALA A 395 12.97 -23.03 -27.55
N TRP A 396 13.23 -22.54 -26.31
CA TRP A 396 12.68 -23.09 -25.08
C TRP A 396 11.29 -22.58 -24.74
N LEU A 397 10.95 -21.39 -25.20
CA LEU A 397 9.70 -20.69 -24.88
C LEU A 397 8.66 -20.83 -26.01
N HIS A 398 9.10 -21.13 -27.24
CA HIS A 398 8.23 -21.23 -28.39
C HIS A 398 7.10 -22.24 -28.18
N GLY A 399 5.87 -21.84 -28.48
CA GLY A 399 4.68 -22.68 -28.38
C GLY A 399 4.18 -22.93 -26.92
N LYS A 400 4.88 -22.46 -25.90
CA LYS A 400 4.40 -22.58 -24.51
C LYS A 400 3.26 -21.58 -24.25
N ARG A 401 2.33 -22.00 -23.41
CA ARG A 401 1.20 -21.17 -22.98
C ARG A 401 1.49 -20.66 -21.58
N PHE A 402 1.26 -19.37 -21.38
CA PHE A 402 1.43 -18.70 -20.10
C PHE A 402 0.09 -18.12 -19.63
N ALA A 403 -0.22 -18.27 -18.37
CA ALA A 403 -1.26 -17.50 -17.69
C ALA A 403 -0.55 -16.44 -16.86
N ILE A 404 -0.92 -15.17 -17.06
CA ILE A 404 -0.35 -14.03 -16.33
C ILE A 404 -1.43 -13.46 -15.43
N TYR A 405 -1.10 -13.24 -14.17
CA TYR A 405 -1.96 -12.55 -13.22
C TYR A 405 -1.13 -11.58 -12.39
N GLY A 406 -1.73 -10.47 -12.00
CA GLY A 406 -1.05 -9.43 -11.24
C GLY A 406 -1.84 -8.14 -11.21
N ASP A 407 -1.19 -7.08 -10.81
CA ASP A 407 -1.77 -5.75 -10.87
C ASP A 407 -1.92 -5.29 -12.33
N PRO A 408 -2.95 -4.46 -12.63
CA PRO A 408 -3.25 -4.06 -14.00
C PRO A 408 -2.11 -3.31 -14.67
N ASP A 409 -1.23 -2.70 -13.89
CA ASP A 409 -0.05 -2.04 -14.41
C ASP A 409 1.06 -3.04 -14.80
N LEU A 410 1.01 -4.30 -14.32
CA LEU A 410 1.99 -5.33 -14.63
C LEU A 410 1.53 -6.25 -15.76
N VAL A 411 0.23 -6.49 -15.90
CA VAL A 411 -0.39 -7.36 -16.89
C VAL A 411 -0.70 -6.61 -18.17
#